data_ec3cec256b1bfd25768017cd48f4089b
#
_entry.id   ec3cec256b1bfd25768017cd48f4089b
#
_cell.length_a   1.000
_cell.length_b   1.000
_cell.length_c   1.000
_cell.angle_alpha   90.00
_cell.angle_beta   90.00
_cell.angle_gamma   90.00
#
_symmetry.space_group_name_H-M   'P 1'
#
loop_
_entity.id
_entity.type
_entity.pdbx_description
1 polymer ?
#
loop_
_entity_poly.entity_id
_entity_poly.type
_entity_poly.pdbx_seq_one_letter_code
_entity_poly.pdbx_strand_id
1 'polypeptide(L)'
;MNNFAKFFLGFFFTVIMFDLMLIDRKNNRNDMVNLFATFNKVDGLSVGDHVMISGISVGFVNDIILENSYPKISMMVDENLNITRDSSISIQTDGLFGSKFLVIEIGGEEEYLKRNDSFSYVEDSILLQDLLDNIIKIGENNKL
;
A
#
# COMPACT_ATOMS: atom_id res chain seq x y z
N MET A 1 -44.74 20.31 22.12
CA MET A 1 -43.28 20.37 21.90
C MET A 1 -43.05 21.35 20.77
N ASN A 2 -42.42 22.50 21.07
CA ASN A 2 -42.26 23.61 20.13
C ASN A 2 -41.38 23.19 18.95
N ASN A 3 -41.65 23.73 17.77
CA ASN A 3 -40.90 23.41 16.53
C ASN A 3 -39.39 23.64 16.69
N PHE A 4 -39.00 24.61 17.53
CA PHE A 4 -37.61 24.85 17.89
C PHE A 4 -36.98 23.67 18.64
N ALA A 5 -37.69 23.02 19.55
CA ALA A 5 -37.18 21.86 20.28
C ALA A 5 -36.97 20.65 19.39
N LYS A 6 -37.81 20.46 18.36
CA LYS A 6 -37.65 19.38 17.39
C LYS A 6 -36.43 19.63 16.47
N PHE A 7 -36.20 20.89 16.09
CA PHE A 7 -35.05 21.28 15.29
C PHE A 7 -33.74 21.07 16.05
N PHE A 8 -33.66 21.49 17.31
CA PHE A 8 -32.47 21.27 18.15
C PHE A 8 -32.21 19.79 18.42
N LEU A 9 -33.27 18.97 18.60
CA LEU A 9 -33.15 17.52 18.79
C LEU A 9 -32.57 16.86 17.51
N GLY A 10 -33.06 17.24 16.35
CA GLY A 10 -32.57 16.73 15.07
C GLY A 10 -31.12 17.11 14.80
N PHE A 11 -30.75 18.38 15.06
CA PHE A 11 -29.39 18.87 14.91
C PHE A 11 -28.42 18.13 15.87
N PHE A 12 -28.79 17.94 17.13
CA PHE A 12 -28.00 17.19 18.11
C PHE A 12 -27.76 15.74 17.68
N PHE A 13 -28.82 15.08 17.16
CA PHE A 13 -28.70 13.71 16.64
C PHE A 13 -27.77 13.62 15.42
N THR A 14 -27.79 14.62 14.54
CA THR A 14 -26.91 14.67 13.36
C THR A 14 -25.44 14.84 13.77
N VAL A 15 -25.17 15.68 14.79
CA VAL A 15 -23.81 15.86 15.32
C VAL A 15 -23.29 14.57 15.96
N ILE A 16 -24.11 13.88 16.74
CA ILE A 16 -23.72 12.59 17.34
C ILE A 16 -23.42 11.54 16.26
N MET A 17 -24.25 11.43 15.22
CA MET A 17 -24.04 10.53 14.09
C MET A 17 -22.73 10.86 13.37
N PHE A 18 -22.41 12.14 13.23
CA PHE A 18 -21.16 12.59 12.60
C PHE A 18 -19.93 12.24 13.46
N ASP A 19 -20.02 12.44 14.79
CA ASP A 19 -18.95 12.06 15.72
C ASP A 19 -18.73 10.54 15.76
N LEU A 20 -19.79 9.73 15.74
CA LEU A 20 -19.70 8.27 15.67
C LEU A 20 -19.01 7.81 14.37
N MET A 21 -19.27 8.47 13.24
CA MET A 21 -18.63 8.17 11.97
C MET A 21 -17.10 8.49 11.96
N LEU A 22 -16.67 9.45 12.79
CA LEU A 22 -15.26 9.81 12.93
C LEU A 22 -14.49 8.88 13.89
N ILE A 23 -15.18 8.26 14.85
CA ILE A 23 -14.54 7.38 15.84
C ILE A 23 -14.00 6.10 15.22
N ASP A 24 -14.70 5.50 14.25
CA ASP A 24 -14.27 4.27 13.59
C ASP A 24 -12.96 4.40 12.80
N ARG A 25 -12.60 5.62 12.39
CA ARG A 25 -11.32 5.87 11.67
C ARG A 25 -10.10 5.95 12.58
N LYS A 26 -10.28 6.09 13.90
CA LYS A 26 -9.18 6.37 14.82
C LYS A 26 -8.58 5.14 15.49
N ASN A 27 -9.28 4.00 15.47
CA ASN A 27 -8.96 2.86 16.34
C ASN A 27 -7.92 1.88 15.78
N ASN A 28 -7.50 1.99 14.50
CA ASN A 28 -6.59 1.03 13.86
C ASN A 28 -5.17 1.55 13.56
N ARG A 29 -4.81 2.76 14.02
CA ARG A 29 -3.49 3.36 13.69
C ARG A 29 -2.42 3.21 14.77
N ASN A 30 -2.78 2.72 15.96
CA ASN A 30 -1.87 2.73 17.10
C ASN A 30 -0.84 1.59 17.10
N ASP A 31 -1.07 0.54 16.28
CA ASP A 31 -0.21 -0.64 16.23
C ASP A 31 0.42 -0.81 14.83
N MET A 32 0.85 0.31 14.21
CA MET A 32 1.50 0.26 12.90
C MET A 32 2.96 0.70 13.00
N VAL A 33 3.81 0.02 12.24
CA VAL A 33 5.22 0.39 12.03
C VAL A 33 5.42 0.98 10.65
N ASN A 34 6.34 1.94 10.58
CA ASN A 34 6.77 2.50 9.32
C ASN A 34 7.95 1.68 8.78
N LEU A 35 7.83 1.19 7.55
CA LEU A 35 8.89 0.52 6.80
C LEU A 35 9.14 1.28 5.49
N PHE A 36 10.33 1.08 4.92
CA PHE A 36 10.73 1.74 3.69
C PHE A 36 11.12 0.73 2.61
N ALA A 37 10.94 1.14 1.35
CA ALA A 37 11.51 0.44 0.20
C ALA A 37 11.91 1.46 -0.88
N THR A 38 13.04 1.21 -1.54
CA THR A 38 13.51 2.06 -2.64
C THR A 38 13.41 1.27 -3.94
N PHE A 39 12.63 1.80 -4.89
CA PHE A 39 12.38 1.19 -6.20
C PHE A 39 13.15 1.95 -7.28
N ASN A 40 13.37 1.31 -8.44
CA ASN A 40 13.81 2.05 -9.62
C ASN A 40 12.64 2.76 -10.29
N LYS A 41 11.42 2.17 -10.22
CA LYS A 41 10.23 2.64 -10.90
C LYS A 41 8.96 2.27 -10.14
N VAL A 42 8.04 3.23 -9.99
CA VAL A 42 6.79 3.05 -9.19
C VAL A 42 5.53 3.35 -10.00
N ASP A 43 5.54 3.08 -11.30
CA ASP A 43 4.47 3.45 -12.23
C ASP A 43 3.06 3.16 -11.71
N GLY A 44 2.30 4.21 -11.42
CA GLY A 44 0.91 4.16 -11.02
C GLY A 44 0.63 3.86 -9.54
N LEU A 45 1.65 3.63 -8.71
CA LEU A 45 1.48 3.50 -7.26
C LEU A 45 1.19 4.87 -6.64
N SER A 46 0.27 4.92 -5.68
CA SER A 46 -0.21 6.14 -5.04
C SER A 46 -0.24 6.03 -3.52
N VAL A 47 -0.19 7.16 -2.84
CA VAL A 47 -0.40 7.22 -1.39
C VAL A 47 -1.81 6.72 -1.06
N GLY A 48 -1.92 5.82 -0.09
CA GLY A 48 -3.16 5.14 0.30
C GLY A 48 -3.37 3.77 -0.35
N ASP A 49 -2.56 3.39 -1.34
CA ASP A 49 -2.63 2.05 -1.93
C ASP A 49 -2.29 0.96 -0.89
N HIS A 50 -2.87 -0.21 -1.07
CA HIS A 50 -2.75 -1.30 -0.10
C HIS A 50 -1.35 -1.92 -0.09
N VAL A 51 -0.93 -2.35 1.10
CA VAL A 51 0.17 -3.29 1.31
C VAL A 51 -0.43 -4.64 1.70
N MET A 52 -0.06 -5.70 1.00
CA MET A 52 -0.66 -7.02 1.14
C MET A 52 0.40 -8.08 1.47
N ILE A 53 -0.01 -9.08 2.25
CA ILE A 53 0.72 -10.35 2.46
C ILE A 53 -0.25 -11.47 2.16
N SER A 54 0.12 -12.39 1.27
CA SER A 54 -0.72 -13.56 0.90
C SER A 54 -2.17 -13.18 0.50
N GLY A 55 -2.35 -12.02 -0.14
CA GLY A 55 -3.66 -11.53 -0.57
C GLY A 55 -4.48 -10.80 0.51
N ILE A 56 -3.95 -10.65 1.72
CA ILE A 56 -4.62 -9.94 2.82
C ILE A 56 -3.99 -8.55 2.97
N SER A 57 -4.81 -7.50 3.04
CA SER A 57 -4.34 -6.14 3.30
C SER A 57 -3.86 -6.01 4.74
N VAL A 58 -2.59 -5.67 4.90
CA VAL A 58 -1.90 -5.55 6.20
C VAL A 58 -1.40 -4.13 6.46
N GLY A 59 -1.58 -3.23 5.50
CA GLY A 59 -1.11 -1.86 5.60
C GLY A 59 -1.45 -1.02 4.38
N PHE A 60 -0.80 0.13 4.28
CA PHE A 60 -0.98 1.06 3.16
C PHE A 60 0.28 1.90 2.91
N VAL A 61 0.38 2.42 1.69
CA VAL A 61 1.42 3.39 1.30
C VAL A 61 1.15 4.71 2.01
N ASN A 62 2.10 5.16 2.82
CA ASN A 62 1.99 6.39 3.61
C ASN A 62 2.54 7.60 2.86
N ASP A 63 3.66 7.44 2.15
CA ASP A 63 4.32 8.52 1.42
C ASP A 63 5.18 7.97 0.29
N ILE A 64 5.39 8.78 -0.76
CA ILE A 64 6.27 8.48 -1.89
C ILE A 64 7.12 9.71 -2.16
N ILE A 65 8.42 9.60 -1.95
CA ILE A 65 9.37 10.70 -2.17
C ILE A 65 10.45 10.28 -3.16
N LEU A 66 11.07 11.26 -3.82
CA LEU A 66 12.24 11.03 -4.66
C LEU A 66 13.51 11.30 -3.84
N GLU A 67 14.30 10.27 -3.59
CA GLU A 67 15.58 10.35 -2.89
C GLU A 67 16.70 9.87 -3.81
N ASN A 68 17.71 10.70 -4.06
CA ASN A 68 18.81 10.39 -4.99
C ASN A 68 18.36 9.90 -6.38
N SER A 69 17.31 10.48 -6.92
CA SER A 69 16.68 10.10 -8.21
C SER A 69 15.95 8.75 -8.20
N TYR A 70 15.78 8.10 -7.06
CA TYR A 70 15.02 6.87 -6.90
C TYR A 70 13.77 7.12 -6.05
N PRO A 71 12.62 6.55 -6.40
CA PRO A 71 11.43 6.62 -5.56
C PRO A 71 11.63 5.78 -4.30
N LYS A 72 11.52 6.44 -3.16
CA LYS A 72 11.49 5.83 -1.84
C LYS A 72 10.09 5.86 -1.31
N ILE A 73 9.55 4.70 -0.99
CA ILE A 73 8.21 4.51 -0.48
C ILE A 73 8.29 4.32 1.03
N SER A 74 7.47 5.08 1.74
CA SER A 74 7.16 4.86 3.16
C SER A 74 5.82 4.14 3.25
N MET A 75 5.73 3.08 4.01
CA MET A 75 4.52 2.31 4.21
C MET A 75 4.25 2.06 5.69
N MET A 76 2.98 2.10 6.06
CA MET A 76 2.51 1.74 7.40
C MET A 76 1.98 0.31 7.35
N VAL A 77 2.54 -0.58 8.18
CA VAL A 77 2.20 -2.01 8.25
C VAL A 77 1.88 -2.39 9.70
N ASP A 78 1.01 -3.37 9.91
CA ASP A 78 0.65 -3.87 11.24
C ASP A 78 1.91 -4.33 12.00
N GLU A 79 2.12 -3.79 13.22
CA GLU A 79 3.29 -4.06 14.06
C GLU A 79 3.35 -5.51 14.55
N ASN A 80 2.23 -6.21 14.58
CA ASN A 80 2.16 -7.60 15.04
C ASN A 80 2.67 -8.60 14.00
N LEU A 81 3.02 -8.16 12.78
CA LEU A 81 3.54 -9.01 11.73
C LEU A 81 5.04 -9.24 11.89
N ASN A 82 5.41 -10.50 11.81
CA ASN A 82 6.81 -10.94 11.81
C ASN A 82 7.36 -10.89 10.37
N ILE A 83 7.75 -9.73 9.90
CA ILE A 83 8.35 -9.55 8.57
C ILE A 83 9.85 -9.76 8.70
N THR A 84 10.38 -10.79 8.06
CA THR A 84 11.80 -11.16 8.13
C THR A 84 12.67 -10.22 7.29
N ARG A 85 13.96 -10.12 7.58
CA ARG A 85 14.88 -9.22 6.89
C ARG A 85 15.12 -9.57 5.42
N ASP A 86 15.01 -10.84 5.11
CA ASP A 86 15.09 -11.40 3.75
C ASP A 86 13.74 -11.38 3.00
N SER A 87 12.70 -10.79 3.59
CA SER A 87 11.43 -10.57 2.89
C SER A 87 11.63 -9.66 1.69
N SER A 88 10.93 -9.98 0.61
CA SER A 88 10.88 -9.13 -0.58
C SER A 88 9.61 -8.29 -0.62
N ILE A 89 9.67 -7.19 -1.37
CA ILE A 89 8.53 -6.34 -1.65
C ILE A 89 8.45 -6.04 -3.14
N SER A 90 7.25 -6.18 -3.71
CA SER A 90 6.99 -5.95 -5.14
C SER A 90 5.79 -5.03 -5.35
N ILE A 91 5.79 -4.32 -6.51
CA ILE A 91 4.63 -3.55 -6.98
C ILE A 91 3.85 -4.41 -7.96
N GLN A 92 2.60 -4.72 -7.63
CA GLN A 92 1.71 -5.51 -8.49
C GLN A 92 0.51 -4.69 -8.95
N THR A 93 -0.16 -5.19 -9.99
CA THR A 93 -1.37 -4.58 -10.57
C THR A 93 -2.56 -5.52 -10.34
N ASP A 94 -3.69 -5.00 -9.93
CA ASP A 94 -4.93 -5.78 -9.83
C ASP A 94 -5.49 -6.07 -11.24
N GLY A 95 -5.26 -7.29 -11.70
CA GLY A 95 -5.54 -7.69 -13.06
C GLY A 95 -4.65 -7.00 -14.10
N LEU A 96 -5.21 -6.70 -15.29
CA LEU A 96 -4.46 -6.09 -16.41
C LEU A 96 -4.42 -4.56 -16.36
N PHE A 97 -5.46 -3.93 -15.83
CA PHE A 97 -5.66 -2.47 -15.88
C PHE A 97 -6.14 -1.89 -14.54
N GLY A 98 -6.03 -2.65 -13.45
CA GLY A 98 -6.46 -2.23 -12.12
C GLY A 98 -5.47 -1.30 -11.41
N SER A 99 -5.80 -0.99 -10.17
CA SER A 99 -4.94 -0.20 -9.27
C SER A 99 -3.65 -0.96 -8.94
N LYS A 100 -2.64 -0.20 -8.54
CA LYS A 100 -1.40 -0.77 -8.02
C LYS A 100 -1.53 -1.04 -6.51
N PHE A 101 -0.75 -1.99 -6.04
CA PHE A 101 -0.59 -2.30 -4.63
C PHE A 101 0.79 -2.91 -4.37
N LEU A 102 1.22 -2.87 -3.12
CA LEU A 102 2.45 -3.51 -2.68
C LEU A 102 2.16 -4.92 -2.18
N VAL A 103 3.03 -5.86 -2.53
CA VAL A 103 3.00 -7.23 -2.00
C VAL A 103 4.30 -7.50 -1.27
N ILE A 104 4.20 -7.95 -0.02
CA ILE A 104 5.32 -8.43 0.77
C ILE A 104 5.27 -9.95 0.73
N GLU A 105 6.39 -10.57 0.35
CA GLU A 105 6.61 -12.00 0.44
C GLU A 105 7.59 -12.25 1.59
N ILE A 106 7.11 -12.99 2.59
CA ILE A 106 7.88 -13.27 3.81
C ILE A 106 9.00 -14.25 3.50
N GLY A 107 10.22 -13.94 3.93
CA GLY A 107 11.39 -14.79 3.80
C GLY A 107 11.48 -15.87 4.89
N GLY A 108 12.65 -16.48 5.04
CA GLY A 108 12.90 -17.58 5.97
C GLY A 108 13.92 -17.29 7.07
N GLU A 109 14.45 -16.05 7.15
CA GLU A 109 15.39 -15.68 8.20
C GLU A 109 14.72 -15.55 9.58
N GLU A 110 15.51 -15.70 10.65
CA GLU A 110 15.04 -15.53 12.03
C GLU A 110 15.03 -14.05 12.48
N GLU A 111 15.73 -13.17 11.78
CA GLU A 111 15.75 -11.73 12.07
C GLU A 111 14.58 -11.01 11.42
N TYR A 112 13.92 -10.11 12.17
CA TYR A 112 12.77 -9.36 11.72
C TYR A 112 13.13 -7.90 11.42
N LEU A 113 12.42 -7.30 10.47
CA LEU A 113 12.46 -5.87 10.21
C LEU A 113 11.89 -5.11 11.40
N LYS A 114 12.59 -4.05 11.81
CA LYS A 114 12.19 -3.16 12.89
C LYS A 114 11.57 -1.87 12.34
N ARG A 115 10.99 -1.10 13.22
CA ARG A 115 10.47 0.25 12.90
C ARG A 115 11.54 1.08 12.19
N ASN A 116 11.17 1.65 11.04
CA ASN A 116 12.02 2.43 10.14
C ASN A 116 13.13 1.65 9.41
N ASP A 117 13.08 0.32 9.41
CA ASP A 117 13.95 -0.48 8.54
C ASP A 117 13.48 -0.40 7.08
N SER A 118 14.39 -0.77 6.17
CA SER A 118 14.14 -0.81 4.73
C SER A 118 14.27 -2.22 4.20
N PHE A 119 13.40 -2.57 3.24
CA PHE A 119 13.52 -3.81 2.50
C PHE A 119 14.80 -3.82 1.67
N SER A 120 15.51 -4.96 1.67
CA SER A 120 16.70 -5.19 0.86
C SER A 120 16.37 -5.78 -0.51
N TYR A 121 15.27 -6.52 -0.61
CA TYR A 121 14.83 -7.17 -1.84
C TYR A 121 13.57 -6.48 -2.36
N VAL A 122 13.71 -5.79 -3.49
CA VAL A 122 12.66 -4.94 -4.06
C VAL A 122 12.50 -5.27 -5.53
N GLU A 123 11.27 -5.48 -5.97
CA GLU A 123 10.92 -5.74 -7.37
C GLU A 123 10.06 -4.61 -7.91
N ASP A 124 10.50 -4.04 -9.03
CA ASP A 124 9.83 -2.91 -9.67
C ASP A 124 8.49 -3.29 -10.32
N SER A 125 7.68 -2.27 -10.59
CA SER A 125 6.45 -2.42 -11.37
C SER A 125 6.74 -2.87 -12.80
N ILE A 126 6.07 -3.93 -13.26
CA ILE A 126 6.08 -4.34 -14.67
C ILE A 126 4.93 -3.67 -15.39
N LEU A 127 5.21 -2.96 -16.48
CA LEU A 127 4.19 -2.41 -17.37
C LEU A 127 3.75 -3.44 -18.41
N LEU A 128 2.45 -3.51 -18.68
CA LEU A 128 1.89 -4.37 -19.73
C LEU A 128 2.51 -4.06 -21.10
N GLN A 129 2.84 -2.79 -21.37
CA GLN A 129 3.51 -2.37 -22.59
C GLN A 129 4.87 -3.06 -22.75
N ASP A 130 5.66 -3.15 -21.69
CA ASP A 130 7.00 -3.78 -21.75
C ASP A 130 6.88 -5.29 -22.05
N LEU A 131 5.83 -5.94 -21.55
CA LEU A 131 5.54 -7.35 -21.87
C LEU A 131 5.11 -7.52 -23.33
N LEU A 132 4.22 -6.67 -23.83
CA LEU A 132 3.76 -6.70 -25.22
C LEU A 132 4.90 -6.43 -26.21
N ASP A 133 5.75 -5.45 -25.93
CA ASP A 133 6.93 -5.14 -26.74
C ASP A 133 7.91 -6.32 -26.82
N ASN A 134 8.11 -7.02 -25.69
CA ASN A 134 8.95 -8.21 -25.67
C ASN A 134 8.33 -9.36 -26.49
N ILE A 135 7.02 -9.57 -26.40
CA ILE A 135 6.31 -10.61 -27.18
C ILE A 135 6.41 -10.30 -28.69
N ILE A 136 6.20 -9.04 -29.08
CA ILE A 136 6.30 -8.59 -30.48
C ILE A 136 7.71 -8.84 -31.01
N LYS A 137 8.76 -8.43 -30.29
CA LYS A 137 10.16 -8.64 -30.66
C LYS A 137 10.52 -10.12 -30.85
N ILE A 138 10.01 -10.98 -29.93
CA ILE A 138 10.20 -12.45 -30.03
C ILE A 138 9.51 -12.98 -31.30
N GLY A 139 8.29 -12.51 -31.62
CA GLY A 139 7.55 -12.90 -32.80
C GLY A 139 8.19 -12.44 -34.12
N GLU A 140 8.83 -11.28 -34.11
CA GLU A 140 9.57 -10.77 -35.30
C GLU A 140 10.87 -11.55 -35.51
N ASN A 141 11.63 -11.87 -34.48
CA ASN A 141 12.86 -12.63 -34.56
C ASN A 141 12.67 -14.10 -35.00
N ASN A 142 11.47 -14.66 -34.83
CA ASN A 142 11.16 -16.03 -35.27
C ASN A 142 10.59 -16.12 -36.70
N LYS A 143 10.56 -15.01 -37.46
CA LYS A 143 10.11 -14.97 -38.86
C LYS A 143 11.25 -15.05 -39.90
N LEU A 144 12.45 -15.48 -39.51
CA LEU A 144 13.58 -15.77 -40.40
C LEU A 144 13.67 -17.27 -40.67
#